data_3953923ac8b8e921170ae73b12d23f45
#
_entry.id   3953923ac8b8e921170ae73b12d23f45
#
_cell.length_a   1.000
_cell.length_b   1.000
_cell.length_c   1.000
_cell.angle_alpha   90.00
_cell.angle_beta   90.00
_cell.angle_gamma   90.00
#
_symmetry.space_group_name_H-M   'P 1'
#
loop_
_entity.id
_entity.type
_entity.pdbx_description
1 polymer ?
#
loop_
_entity_poly.entity_id
_entity_poly.type
_entity_poly.pdbx_seq_one_letter_code
_entity_poly.pdbx_strand_id
1 'polypeptide(L)'
;MSDILKKLPLFPLNLVLLPYEHLPLHIFEPRYKLMIKNAIEHNKPFGIILSEGKGVFSKGVKVCVKEVFKKYSNGEYDILVKGEEIFKVKGTEMDGDTVVGDVEFLPTQTGMEGPQFQKFQESYLKILLKFGVDRDLELHMKKKISFEFLQGLQLPLTLKKEIINIKDEVNRLEFIKNIFNNILEADSKSPSGNLPQA
;
A
#
# COMPACT_ATOMS: atom_id res chain seq x y z
N MET A 1 -4.48 27.70 -3.76
CA MET A 1 -3.56 27.15 -4.79
C MET A 1 -4.40 26.19 -5.62
N SER A 2 -4.53 26.45 -6.92
CA SER A 2 -5.24 25.49 -7.81
C SER A 2 -4.44 24.20 -7.88
N ASP A 3 -5.05 23.10 -7.43
CA ASP A 3 -4.46 21.78 -7.49
C ASP A 3 -4.18 21.44 -8.96
N ILE A 4 -2.90 21.34 -9.30
CA ILE A 4 -2.48 21.01 -10.67
C ILE A 4 -2.82 19.56 -10.91
N LEU A 5 -3.85 19.30 -11.71
CA LEU A 5 -4.18 17.96 -12.15
C LEU A 5 -3.06 17.43 -13.04
N LYS A 6 -2.68 16.18 -12.80
CA LYS A 6 -1.68 15.49 -13.61
C LYS A 6 -2.31 14.29 -14.29
N LYS A 7 -1.96 14.09 -15.56
CA LYS A 7 -2.31 12.86 -16.28
C LYS A 7 -1.42 11.72 -15.80
N LEU A 8 -2.04 10.62 -15.37
CA LEU A 8 -1.34 9.43 -14.88
C LEU A 8 -1.95 8.18 -15.49
N PRO A 9 -1.16 7.35 -16.20
CA PRO A 9 -1.62 6.02 -16.61
C PRO A 9 -2.02 5.19 -15.40
N LEU A 10 -3.17 4.54 -15.45
CA LEU A 10 -3.72 3.77 -14.34
C LEU A 10 -3.70 2.27 -14.65
N PHE A 11 -3.36 1.50 -13.64
CA PHE A 11 -3.44 0.05 -13.65
C PHE A 11 -4.51 -0.39 -12.64
N PRO A 12 -5.76 -0.60 -13.10
CA PRO A 12 -6.84 -1.08 -12.26
C PRO A 12 -6.60 -2.55 -11.85
N LEU A 13 -6.63 -2.82 -10.55
CA LEU A 13 -6.47 -4.15 -9.97
C LEU A 13 -7.56 -4.40 -8.92
N ASN A 14 -7.79 -5.67 -8.57
CA ASN A 14 -8.74 -6.04 -7.52
C ASN A 14 -8.14 -5.94 -6.11
N LEU A 15 -7.32 -4.92 -5.87
CA LEU A 15 -6.67 -4.67 -4.59
C LEU A 15 -6.47 -3.16 -4.35
N VAL A 16 -6.27 -2.79 -3.10
CA VAL A 16 -5.72 -1.49 -2.69
C VAL A 16 -4.26 -1.69 -2.32
N LEU A 17 -3.37 -0.97 -2.98
CA LEU A 17 -1.98 -0.83 -2.57
C LEU A 17 -1.87 0.37 -1.62
N LEU A 18 -1.08 0.25 -0.57
CA LEU A 18 -0.76 1.36 0.32
C LEU A 18 0.65 1.89 0.02
N PRO A 19 0.95 3.16 0.37
CA PRO A 19 2.32 3.67 0.33
C PRO A 19 3.28 2.73 1.08
N TYR A 20 4.52 2.65 0.57
CA TYR A 20 5.60 1.77 1.05
C TYR A 20 5.39 0.27 0.86
N GLU A 21 4.19 -0.22 0.52
CA GLU A 21 4.00 -1.62 0.18
C GLU A 21 4.72 -1.98 -1.12
N HIS A 22 5.19 -3.22 -1.16
CA HIS A 22 5.75 -3.84 -2.36
C HIS A 22 4.73 -4.81 -2.96
N LEU A 23 4.61 -4.82 -4.28
CA LEU A 23 3.70 -5.70 -5.00
C LEU A 23 4.43 -6.36 -6.18
N PRO A 24 4.60 -7.69 -6.17
CA PRO A 24 5.04 -8.41 -7.36
C PRO A 24 3.91 -8.46 -8.38
N LEU A 25 4.24 -8.25 -9.64
CA LEU A 25 3.29 -8.25 -10.76
C LEU A 25 3.84 -9.06 -11.91
N HIS A 26 2.98 -9.88 -12.51
CA HIS A 26 3.21 -10.49 -13.81
C HIS A 26 2.41 -9.71 -14.87
N ILE A 27 3.11 -9.09 -15.80
CA ILE A 27 2.52 -8.23 -16.82
C ILE A 27 2.42 -9.00 -18.14
N PHE A 28 1.23 -9.48 -18.45
CA PHE A 28 0.96 -10.25 -19.67
C PHE A 28 -0.01 -9.56 -20.63
N GLU A 29 -0.89 -8.69 -20.14
CA GLU A 29 -1.90 -8.02 -20.94
C GLU A 29 -1.26 -6.99 -21.89
N PRO A 30 -1.53 -7.02 -23.22
CA PRO A 30 -0.92 -6.12 -24.20
C PRO A 30 -1.07 -4.64 -23.85
N ARG A 31 -2.22 -4.23 -23.33
CA ARG A 31 -2.53 -2.83 -22.95
C ARG A 31 -1.59 -2.27 -21.89
N TYR A 32 -1.01 -3.10 -21.03
CA TYR A 32 -0.10 -2.64 -19.99
C TYR A 32 1.37 -2.82 -20.32
N LYS A 33 1.72 -3.63 -21.34
CA LYS A 33 3.12 -3.88 -21.73
C LYS A 33 3.85 -2.58 -22.08
N LEU A 34 3.21 -1.68 -22.86
CA LEU A 34 3.80 -0.39 -23.24
C LEU A 34 3.96 0.54 -22.03
N MET A 35 2.96 0.62 -21.15
CA MET A 35 3.01 1.42 -19.92
C MET A 35 4.18 0.96 -19.03
N ILE A 36 4.32 -0.35 -18.83
CA ILE A 36 5.39 -0.92 -17.99
C ILE A 36 6.75 -0.76 -18.66
N LYS A 37 6.84 -0.95 -19.99
CA LYS A 37 8.08 -0.65 -20.72
C LYS A 37 8.52 0.79 -20.49
N ASN A 38 7.62 1.76 -20.63
CA ASN A 38 7.90 3.17 -20.38
C ASN A 38 8.31 3.44 -18.92
N ALA A 39 7.69 2.74 -17.96
CA ALA A 39 8.05 2.85 -16.55
C ALA A 39 9.48 2.36 -16.28
N ILE A 40 9.89 1.27 -16.93
CA ILE A 40 11.24 0.68 -16.78
C ILE A 40 12.29 1.54 -17.49
N GLU A 41 12.06 1.89 -18.77
CA GLU A 41 13.08 2.51 -19.61
C GLU A 41 13.23 4.02 -19.36
N HIS A 42 12.17 4.69 -18.93
CA HIS A 42 12.13 6.15 -18.79
C HIS A 42 11.75 6.63 -17.39
N ASN A 43 11.68 5.73 -16.39
CA ASN A 43 11.24 6.03 -15.03
C ASN A 43 9.88 6.76 -14.97
N LYS A 44 8.98 6.50 -15.93
CA LYS A 44 7.66 7.11 -15.93
C LYS A 44 6.78 6.45 -14.87
N PRO A 45 6.18 7.24 -13.97
CA PRO A 45 5.30 6.68 -12.96
C PRO A 45 3.98 6.20 -13.59
N PHE A 46 3.31 5.27 -12.90
CA PHE A 46 1.92 4.91 -13.14
C PHE A 46 1.19 4.73 -11.81
N GLY A 47 -0.12 4.65 -11.85
CA GLY A 47 -0.96 4.51 -10.67
C GLY A 47 -1.55 3.12 -10.57
N ILE A 48 -1.47 2.49 -9.38
CA ILE A 48 -2.30 1.32 -9.06
C ILE A 48 -3.55 1.81 -8.36
N ILE A 49 -4.70 1.31 -8.80
CA ILE A 49 -6.01 1.70 -8.31
C ILE A 49 -6.94 0.50 -8.24
N LEU A 50 -7.82 0.48 -7.23
CA LEU A 50 -8.82 -0.58 -7.12
C LEU A 50 -9.88 -0.43 -8.22
N SER A 51 -10.12 -1.52 -8.95
CA SER A 51 -11.25 -1.64 -9.89
C SER A 51 -12.56 -1.82 -9.11
N GLU A 52 -13.57 -1.00 -9.38
CA GLU A 52 -14.89 -1.07 -8.77
C GLU A 52 -15.99 -1.09 -9.83
N GLY A 53 -16.59 -2.24 -10.04
CA GLY A 53 -17.65 -2.41 -11.04
C GLY A 53 -17.19 -1.98 -12.44
N LYS A 54 -17.82 -0.94 -13.02
CA LYS A 54 -17.45 -0.36 -14.32
C LYS A 54 -16.44 0.80 -14.22
N GLY A 55 -15.97 1.13 -13.02
CA GLY A 55 -15.08 2.26 -12.77
C GLY A 55 -13.91 1.90 -11.86
N VAL A 56 -13.37 2.91 -11.23
CA VAL A 56 -12.26 2.79 -10.30
C VAL A 56 -12.58 3.48 -8.97
N PHE A 57 -11.93 3.04 -7.90
CA PHE A 57 -12.03 3.69 -6.61
C PHE A 57 -11.51 5.14 -6.68
N SER A 58 -11.96 5.99 -5.76
CA SER A 58 -11.63 7.42 -5.80
C SER A 58 -10.17 7.75 -5.48
N LYS A 59 -9.41 6.81 -4.93
CA LYS A 59 -8.00 6.96 -4.58
C LYS A 59 -7.18 5.79 -5.07
N GLY A 60 -5.96 6.09 -5.47
CA GLY A 60 -4.94 5.10 -5.82
C GLY A 60 -3.58 5.50 -5.30
N VAL A 61 -2.57 4.72 -5.63
CA VAL A 61 -1.18 4.96 -5.24
C VAL A 61 -0.30 4.98 -6.47
N LYS A 62 0.47 6.07 -6.61
CA LYS A 62 1.54 6.17 -7.59
C LYS A 62 2.62 5.15 -7.22
N VAL A 63 3.13 4.45 -8.20
CA VAL A 63 4.15 3.43 -8.01
C VAL A 63 5.37 3.67 -8.89
N CYS A 64 6.51 3.16 -8.43
CA CYS A 64 7.72 3.00 -9.22
C CYS A 64 8.09 1.53 -9.35
N VAL A 65 8.71 1.16 -10.46
CA VAL A 65 9.32 -0.17 -10.63
C VAL A 65 10.61 -0.19 -9.81
N LYS A 66 10.70 -1.12 -8.87
CA LYS A 66 11.89 -1.31 -8.01
C LYS A 66 12.84 -2.33 -8.60
N GLU A 67 12.28 -3.38 -9.17
CA GLU A 67 13.06 -4.48 -9.70
C GLU A 67 12.35 -5.11 -10.89
N VAL A 68 13.11 -5.56 -11.87
CA VAL A 68 12.65 -6.37 -12.99
C VAL A 68 13.23 -7.77 -12.79
N PHE A 69 12.42 -8.69 -12.32
CA PHE A 69 12.86 -10.07 -12.10
C PHE A 69 13.09 -10.80 -13.42
N LYS A 70 12.21 -10.55 -14.40
CA LYS A 70 12.30 -11.19 -15.71
C LYS A 70 11.64 -10.35 -16.80
N LYS A 71 12.29 -10.35 -17.97
CA LYS A 71 11.74 -9.85 -19.22
C LYS A 71 11.62 -11.02 -20.20
N TYR A 72 10.44 -11.21 -20.74
CA TYR A 72 10.15 -12.29 -21.67
C TYR A 72 10.25 -11.80 -23.12
N SER A 73 10.57 -12.72 -24.06
CA SER A 73 10.68 -12.41 -25.49
C SER A 73 9.37 -11.93 -26.11
N ASN A 74 8.23 -12.32 -25.57
CA ASN A 74 6.89 -11.88 -25.98
C ASN A 74 6.49 -10.51 -25.41
N GLY A 75 7.40 -9.82 -24.72
CA GLY A 75 7.17 -8.50 -24.11
C GLY A 75 6.46 -8.52 -22.75
N GLU A 76 6.35 -9.67 -22.12
CA GLU A 76 5.88 -9.79 -20.73
C GLU A 76 6.99 -9.46 -19.75
N TYR A 77 6.59 -9.12 -18.50
CA TYR A 77 7.51 -8.75 -17.44
C TYR A 77 7.06 -9.33 -16.11
N ASP A 78 8.02 -9.84 -15.32
CA ASP A 78 7.87 -10.03 -13.88
C ASP A 78 8.60 -8.89 -13.19
N ILE A 79 7.86 -8.08 -12.43
CA ILE A 79 8.40 -6.88 -11.79
C ILE A 79 7.98 -6.80 -10.32
N LEU A 80 8.77 -6.06 -9.55
CA LEU A 80 8.40 -5.59 -8.22
C LEU A 80 8.14 -4.09 -8.28
N VAL A 81 6.96 -3.66 -7.87
CA VAL A 81 6.65 -2.23 -7.71
C VAL A 81 6.58 -1.86 -6.25
N LYS A 82 6.80 -0.57 -5.95
CA LYS A 82 6.65 0.01 -4.62
C LYS A 82 5.66 1.17 -4.67
N GLY A 83 4.71 1.18 -3.73
CA GLY A 83 3.81 2.31 -3.50
C GLY A 83 4.56 3.54 -2.98
N GLU A 84 4.25 4.70 -3.54
CA GLU A 84 4.86 5.98 -3.18
C GLU A 84 3.80 6.96 -2.63
N GLU A 85 3.15 7.72 -3.49
CA GLU A 85 2.24 8.80 -3.15
C GLU A 85 0.79 8.41 -3.41
N ILE A 86 -0.11 8.78 -2.50
CA ILE A 86 -1.54 8.65 -2.71
C ILE A 86 -1.99 9.73 -3.69
N PHE A 87 -2.85 9.37 -4.62
CA PHE A 87 -3.57 10.31 -5.45
C PHE A 87 -5.08 10.13 -5.35
N LYS A 88 -5.81 11.22 -5.64
CA LYS A 88 -7.25 11.23 -5.82
C LYS A 88 -7.57 11.37 -7.30
N VAL A 89 -8.44 10.52 -7.83
CA VAL A 89 -8.94 10.61 -9.20
C VAL A 89 -10.05 11.65 -9.27
N LYS A 90 -9.93 12.57 -10.23
CA LYS A 90 -10.95 13.60 -10.56
C LYS A 90 -11.74 13.23 -11.81
N GLY A 91 -11.12 12.50 -12.72
CA GLY A 91 -11.73 12.01 -13.95
C GLY A 91 -10.86 10.90 -14.56
N THR A 92 -11.43 10.15 -15.47
CA THR A 92 -10.72 9.14 -16.23
C THR A 92 -11.08 9.22 -17.71
N GLU A 93 -10.13 8.94 -18.56
CA GLU A 93 -10.31 8.81 -20.00
C GLU A 93 -9.56 7.58 -20.52
N MET A 94 -9.85 7.17 -21.73
CA MET A 94 -9.10 6.11 -22.40
C MET A 94 -8.05 6.72 -23.33
N ASP A 95 -6.81 6.24 -23.23
CA ASP A 95 -5.73 6.47 -24.17
C ASP A 95 -5.40 5.12 -24.83
N GLY A 96 -5.96 4.87 -26.01
CA GLY A 96 -6.02 3.52 -26.57
C GLY A 96 -6.75 2.57 -25.63
N ASP A 97 -6.09 1.49 -25.24
CA ASP A 97 -6.64 0.48 -24.29
C ASP A 97 -6.24 0.74 -22.83
N THR A 98 -5.53 1.84 -22.54
CA THR A 98 -5.06 2.18 -21.20
C THR A 98 -5.95 3.25 -20.58
N VAL A 99 -6.35 3.05 -19.34
CA VAL A 99 -7.05 4.08 -18.56
C VAL A 99 -6.04 5.13 -18.12
N VAL A 100 -6.35 6.41 -18.38
CA VAL A 100 -5.55 7.54 -17.88
C VAL A 100 -6.41 8.37 -16.95
N GLY A 101 -5.89 8.66 -15.76
CA GLY A 101 -6.57 9.46 -14.75
C GLY A 101 -6.09 10.90 -14.75
N ASP A 102 -7.04 11.84 -14.60
CA ASP A 102 -6.77 13.17 -14.07
C ASP A 102 -6.65 13.06 -12.56
N VAL A 103 -5.43 13.18 -12.03
CA VAL A 103 -5.15 12.91 -10.64
C VAL A 103 -4.61 14.13 -9.90
N GLU A 104 -5.00 14.24 -8.64
CA GLU A 104 -4.47 15.18 -7.65
C GLU A 104 -3.66 14.38 -6.64
N PHE A 105 -2.35 14.66 -6.53
CA PHE A 105 -1.52 14.02 -5.51
C PHE A 105 -1.83 14.62 -4.13
N LEU A 106 -2.05 13.74 -3.15
CA LEU A 106 -2.27 14.18 -1.78
C LEU A 106 -0.93 14.52 -1.12
N PRO A 107 -0.92 15.49 -0.18
CA PRO A 107 0.31 15.88 0.51
C PRO A 107 1.03 14.67 1.13
N THR A 108 2.34 14.64 0.98
CA THR A 108 3.19 13.65 1.66
C THR A 108 3.05 13.84 3.16
N GLN A 109 2.80 12.75 3.87
CA GLN A 109 2.68 12.78 5.32
C GLN A 109 4.05 13.03 5.95
N THR A 110 4.08 13.88 6.95
CA THR A 110 5.27 14.09 7.79
C THR A 110 5.26 13.08 8.92
N GLY A 111 6.45 12.57 9.26
CA GLY A 111 6.60 11.65 10.39
C GLY A 111 6.18 12.31 11.71
N MET A 112 5.69 11.50 12.65
CA MET A 112 5.31 11.94 13.98
C MET A 112 6.39 11.70 15.02
N GLU A 113 6.37 12.52 16.07
CA GLU A 113 7.21 12.41 17.25
C GLU A 113 6.38 12.74 18.50
N GLY A 114 6.93 12.44 19.68
CA GLY A 114 6.33 12.78 20.94
C GLY A 114 5.64 11.61 21.68
N PRO A 115 5.06 11.87 22.87
CA PRO A 115 4.58 10.81 23.77
C PRO A 115 3.50 9.91 23.18
N GLN A 116 2.61 10.43 22.35
CA GLN A 116 1.56 9.63 21.69
C GLN A 116 2.17 8.68 20.68
N PHE A 117 3.17 9.13 19.93
CA PHE A 117 3.87 8.30 18.98
C PHE A 117 4.67 7.19 19.68
N GLN A 118 5.32 7.49 20.81
CA GLN A 118 6.01 6.48 21.63
C GLN A 118 5.08 5.37 22.07
N LYS A 119 3.88 5.70 22.59
CA LYS A 119 2.87 4.71 22.96
C LYS A 119 2.41 3.85 21.77
N PHE A 120 2.34 4.44 20.57
CA PHE A 120 2.05 3.69 19.35
C PHE A 120 3.21 2.72 19.03
N GLN A 121 4.45 3.18 19.09
CA GLN A 121 5.64 2.34 18.86
C GLN A 121 5.71 1.16 19.84
N GLU A 122 5.36 1.36 21.11
CA GLU A 122 5.28 0.26 22.10
C GLU A 122 4.25 -0.80 21.68
N SER A 123 3.08 -0.38 21.20
CA SER A 123 2.05 -1.31 20.71
C SER A 123 2.54 -2.06 19.46
N TYR A 124 3.24 -1.37 18.58
CA TYR A 124 3.84 -1.97 17.40
C TYR A 124 4.92 -3.00 17.75
N LEU A 125 5.81 -2.70 18.70
CA LEU A 125 6.81 -3.65 19.18
C LEU A 125 6.17 -4.93 19.74
N LYS A 126 5.08 -4.80 20.49
CA LYS A 126 4.32 -5.97 21.00
C LYS A 126 3.81 -6.83 19.84
N ILE A 127 3.34 -6.22 18.75
CA ILE A 127 2.92 -6.94 17.54
C ILE A 127 4.10 -7.67 16.90
N LEU A 128 5.25 -7.00 16.73
CA LEU A 128 6.43 -7.63 16.16
C LEU A 128 6.86 -8.86 16.95
N LEU A 129 6.98 -8.73 18.27
CA LEU A 129 7.37 -9.83 19.16
C LEU A 129 6.36 -10.99 19.10
N LYS A 130 5.06 -10.68 19.05
CA LYS A 130 4.00 -11.68 18.92
C LYS A 130 4.14 -12.50 17.62
N PHE A 131 4.54 -11.88 16.52
CA PHE A 131 4.76 -12.57 15.24
C PHE A 131 6.20 -13.12 15.09
N GLY A 132 6.97 -13.15 16.16
CA GLY A 132 8.35 -13.68 16.16
C GLY A 132 9.35 -12.82 15.38
N VAL A 133 9.03 -11.54 15.18
CA VAL A 133 9.95 -10.57 14.57
C VAL A 133 10.80 -9.97 15.67
N ASP A 134 11.96 -10.57 15.92
CA ASP A 134 12.92 -10.17 16.97
C ASP A 134 14.21 -9.55 16.41
N ARG A 135 14.39 -9.63 15.08
CA ARG A 135 15.56 -9.09 14.37
C ARG A 135 15.28 -7.69 13.85
N ASP A 136 16.36 -6.92 13.70
CA ASP A 136 16.33 -5.59 13.09
C ASP A 136 15.34 -4.59 13.76
N LEU A 137 15.08 -4.76 15.06
CA LEU A 137 14.14 -3.90 15.80
C LEU A 137 14.52 -2.41 15.69
N GLU A 138 15.81 -2.09 15.55
CA GLU A 138 16.27 -0.71 15.32
C GLU A 138 15.71 -0.12 14.01
N LEU A 139 15.60 -0.91 12.95
CA LEU A 139 15.00 -0.45 11.69
C LEU A 139 13.52 -0.20 11.86
N HIS A 140 12.85 -1.04 12.62
CA HIS A 140 11.44 -0.85 12.95
C HIS A 140 11.20 0.41 13.79
N MET A 141 12.11 0.75 14.71
CA MET A 141 12.02 1.95 15.53
C MET A 141 12.33 3.25 14.77
N LYS A 142 13.00 3.18 13.61
CA LYS A 142 13.24 4.34 12.75
C LYS A 142 12.02 4.75 11.92
N LYS A 143 11.00 3.91 11.83
CA LYS A 143 9.75 4.22 11.13
C LYS A 143 9.04 5.38 11.81
N LYS A 144 8.53 6.33 11.03
CA LYS A 144 7.85 7.53 11.52
C LYS A 144 6.51 7.78 10.87
N ILE A 145 6.24 7.14 9.73
CA ILE A 145 5.03 7.32 8.92
C ILE A 145 4.13 6.11 9.10
N SER A 146 2.85 6.34 9.32
CA SER A 146 1.86 5.30 9.61
C SER A 146 1.88 4.12 8.63
N PHE A 147 2.04 4.38 7.34
CA PHE A 147 2.08 3.34 6.32
C PHE A 147 3.28 2.41 6.43
N GLU A 148 4.40 2.88 6.98
CA GLU A 148 5.60 2.04 7.16
C GLU A 148 5.34 0.91 8.16
N PHE A 149 4.47 1.14 9.15
CA PHE A 149 4.11 0.15 10.17
C PHE A 149 3.18 -0.96 9.66
N LEU A 150 2.61 -0.78 8.47
CA LEU A 150 1.71 -1.76 7.83
C LEU A 150 2.45 -2.70 6.88
N GLN A 151 3.73 -2.45 6.60
CA GLN A 151 4.53 -3.29 5.72
C GLN A 151 4.59 -4.73 6.24
N GLY A 152 4.32 -5.69 5.37
CA GLY A 152 4.33 -7.11 5.71
C GLY A 152 3.04 -7.63 6.35
N LEU A 153 2.08 -6.75 6.72
CA LEU A 153 0.79 -7.17 7.23
C LEU A 153 -0.19 -7.45 6.09
N GLN A 154 -0.83 -8.62 6.13
CA GLN A 154 -1.91 -8.95 5.21
C GLN A 154 -3.23 -8.39 5.74
N LEU A 155 -3.57 -7.17 5.31
CA LEU A 155 -4.81 -6.52 5.71
C LEU A 155 -5.93 -6.81 4.72
N PRO A 156 -7.18 -7.04 5.20
CA PRO A 156 -8.36 -7.12 4.36
C PRO A 156 -8.56 -5.87 3.50
N LEU A 157 -9.15 -6.05 2.31
CA LEU A 157 -9.42 -4.95 1.38
C LEU A 157 -10.21 -3.80 2.03
N THR A 158 -11.18 -4.14 2.87
CA THR A 158 -12.00 -3.16 3.61
C THR A 158 -11.16 -2.25 4.49
N LEU A 159 -10.24 -2.82 5.29
CA LEU A 159 -9.34 -2.04 6.13
C LEU A 159 -8.38 -1.18 5.31
N LYS A 160 -7.84 -1.70 4.21
CA LYS A 160 -6.98 -0.90 3.32
C LYS A 160 -7.73 0.28 2.71
N LYS A 161 -9.01 0.11 2.34
CA LYS A 161 -9.88 1.21 1.86
C LYS A 161 -10.11 2.26 2.95
N GLU A 162 -10.29 1.86 4.19
CA GLU A 162 -10.44 2.80 5.31
C GLU A 162 -9.14 3.55 5.56
N ILE A 163 -8.02 2.86 5.68
CA ILE A 163 -6.70 3.45 5.94
C ILE A 163 -6.32 4.50 4.89
N ILE A 164 -6.47 4.17 3.59
CA ILE A 164 -6.12 5.12 2.51
C ILE A 164 -7.04 6.36 2.49
N ASN A 165 -8.22 6.26 3.10
CA ASN A 165 -9.17 7.37 3.19
C ASN A 165 -8.91 8.31 4.37
N ILE A 166 -8.19 7.89 5.40
CA ILE A 166 -7.85 8.76 6.54
C ILE A 166 -6.85 9.81 6.07
N LYS A 167 -7.22 11.09 6.20
CA LYS A 167 -6.45 12.21 5.63
C LYS A 167 -5.20 12.55 6.43
N ASP A 168 -5.31 12.58 7.74
CA ASP A 168 -4.24 13.01 8.62
C ASP A 168 -3.53 11.84 9.30
N GLU A 169 -2.27 12.07 9.64
CA GLU A 169 -1.37 11.06 10.17
C GLU A 169 -1.76 10.62 11.60
N VAL A 170 -2.26 11.55 12.42
CA VAL A 170 -2.64 11.27 13.81
C VAL A 170 -3.79 10.28 13.85
N ASN A 171 -4.86 10.58 13.11
CA ASN A 171 -6.04 9.70 13.04
C ASN A 171 -5.70 8.36 12.41
N ARG A 172 -4.77 8.32 11.46
CA ARG A 172 -4.34 7.07 10.83
C ARG A 172 -3.54 6.20 11.80
N LEU A 173 -2.62 6.78 12.57
CA LEU A 173 -1.88 6.05 13.61
C LEU A 173 -2.82 5.52 14.70
N GLU A 174 -3.81 6.32 15.13
CA GLU A 174 -4.81 5.86 16.10
C GLU A 174 -5.64 4.68 15.55
N PHE A 175 -6.05 4.76 14.29
CA PHE A 175 -6.76 3.68 13.62
C PHE A 175 -5.92 2.39 13.55
N ILE A 176 -4.65 2.51 13.16
CA ILE A 176 -3.71 1.37 13.09
C ILE A 176 -3.45 0.79 14.48
N LYS A 177 -3.31 1.63 15.51
CA LYS A 177 -3.16 1.19 16.89
C LYS A 177 -4.35 0.34 17.35
N ASN A 178 -5.57 0.73 16.97
CA ASN A 178 -6.75 -0.06 17.29
C ASN A 178 -6.73 -1.43 16.57
N ILE A 179 -6.26 -1.49 15.32
CA ILE A 179 -6.03 -2.77 14.63
C ILE A 179 -5.03 -3.63 15.40
N PHE A 180 -3.91 -3.06 15.85
CA PHE A 180 -2.90 -3.78 16.62
C PHE A 180 -3.45 -4.31 17.94
N ASN A 181 -4.20 -3.49 18.66
CA ASN A 181 -4.84 -3.91 19.93
C ASN A 181 -5.81 -5.07 19.69
N ASN A 182 -6.65 -5.00 18.67
CA ASN A 182 -7.58 -6.09 18.33
C ASN A 182 -6.84 -7.40 18.01
N ILE A 183 -5.71 -7.32 17.29
CA ILE A 183 -4.87 -8.49 17.02
C ILE A 183 -4.27 -9.07 18.30
N LEU A 184 -3.83 -8.20 19.24
CA LEU A 184 -3.28 -8.65 20.52
C LEU A 184 -4.34 -9.31 21.41
N GLU A 185 -5.56 -8.78 21.43
CA GLU A 185 -6.66 -9.29 22.26
C GLU A 185 -7.30 -10.57 21.71
N ALA A 186 -7.33 -10.76 20.40
CA ALA A 186 -7.95 -11.92 19.77
C ALA A 186 -7.35 -13.24 20.26
N ASP A 187 -6.04 -13.30 20.50
CA ASP A 187 -5.38 -14.51 20.98
C ASP A 187 -5.50 -14.72 22.51
N SER A 188 -5.68 -13.65 23.28
CA SER A 188 -5.88 -13.80 24.72
C SER A 188 -7.20 -14.48 25.08
N LYS A 189 -8.12 -14.58 24.10
CA LYS A 189 -9.44 -15.20 24.24
C LYS A 189 -9.53 -16.61 23.62
N SER A 190 -8.48 -17.13 23.00
CA SER A 190 -8.44 -18.52 22.55
C SER A 190 -8.24 -19.43 23.77
N PRO A 191 -9.21 -20.29 24.15
CA PRO A 191 -9.00 -21.23 25.25
C PRO A 191 -7.89 -22.20 24.83
N SER A 192 -6.89 -22.37 25.70
CA SER A 192 -5.91 -23.45 25.60
C SER A 192 -6.67 -24.78 25.45
N GLY A 193 -6.70 -25.28 24.21
CA GLY A 193 -7.30 -26.56 23.93
C GLY A 193 -6.59 -27.65 24.72
N ASN A 194 -7.27 -28.26 25.66
CA ASN A 194 -6.89 -29.50 26.30
C ASN A 194 -6.66 -30.55 25.18
N LEU A 195 -5.41 -30.95 25.02
CA LEU A 195 -5.09 -32.20 24.32
C LEU A 195 -5.73 -33.35 25.10
N PRO A 196 -6.53 -34.21 24.48
CA PRO A 196 -6.95 -35.43 25.12
C PRO A 196 -5.71 -36.32 25.28
N GLN A 197 -5.41 -36.67 26.53
CA GLN A 197 -4.49 -37.72 26.84
C GLN A 197 -5.14 -39.06 26.40
N ALA A 198 -4.50 -39.78 25.51
CA ALA A 198 -4.75 -41.17 25.20
C ALA A 198 -3.75 -42.06 25.90
#